data_7b4ecc611b16f07c0efa48aa87802f9a
#
_entry.id   7b4ecc611b16f07c0efa48aa87802f9a
#
_cell.length_a   1.000
_cell.length_b   1.000
_cell.length_c   1.000
_cell.angle_alpha   90.00
_cell.angle_beta   90.00
_cell.angle_gamma   90.00
#
_symmetry.space_group_name_H-M   'P 1'
#
loop_
_entity.id
_entity.type
_entity.pdbx_description
1 polymer ?
#
loop_
_entity_poly.entity_id
_entity_poly.type
_entity_poly.pdbx_seq_one_letter_code
_entity_poly.pdbx_strand_id
1 'polypeptide(L)'
;MNKKQNNNQLIHWADQTADKIIRERGDLESYTCASGITPSGTVHIGNFREILSVDLVVRALRSRGKTVRFIYSWDDYDVFRKVPANMPEPETLEKYLRYPITKVPDTFGRDENYARHHEHDVESALPEIGIHPEFLYQAQRYGAGMYAEGMKIAMDHRDELKDILNTYRDDEHKITGDYCPVSVFCTQCERDTTTVDGWDNEWSLHYTCECGHQETLDLRKTGAVKLGWRVDWPMRWKHEQVVFEPAGKDHHSQGGSFDTARLVADKIYHWPAPVSFRYDFIGLKGVPGKMSSSKGKVVSLPEVLQVYAPEVARYLFASTRPNTEFSISFDLDVIKIYEDYDKTERIAWGVDKAKNDEVYAKERRIYELSQIDDMPPCIAYQIPFRHLCNLLQINAGNIAAVMKQLPDIQEEQRSRFERRAKCAWFWITECAPDEFRFTLRTDGGKAELSAEETAAIQKIRSELLPQMDALDEKAFSTALYDTAHACGLEPKALFTAVYHVLIGKAQGPRLAGFMKIIGKDRLEQLLAAY
;
A
#
# COMPACT_ATOMS: atom_id res chain seq x y z
N MET A 1 10.62 34.06 -29.45
CA MET A 1 11.50 33.41 -28.47
C MET A 1 10.67 32.96 -27.29
N ASN A 2 10.89 31.80 -26.73
CA ASN A 2 10.21 31.20 -25.56
C ASN A 2 8.89 30.41 -25.78
N LYS A 3 8.91 29.44 -26.72
CA LYS A 3 7.92 28.33 -26.68
C LYS A 3 8.54 26.96 -26.44
N LYS A 4 9.86 26.85 -26.19
CA LYS A 4 10.57 25.58 -25.98
C LYS A 4 10.90 25.24 -24.52
N GLN A 5 10.64 26.12 -23.56
CA GLN A 5 10.98 25.88 -22.14
C GLN A 5 9.87 25.19 -21.33
N ASN A 6 8.63 25.07 -21.83
CA ASN A 6 7.51 24.56 -21.05
C ASN A 6 7.16 23.07 -21.33
N ASN A 7 7.87 22.36 -22.21
CA ASN A 7 7.49 20.97 -22.57
C ASN A 7 8.25 19.89 -21.80
N ASN A 8 9.23 20.24 -20.95
CA ASN A 8 10.07 19.26 -20.24
C ASN A 8 9.63 18.95 -18.79
N GLN A 9 8.49 19.48 -18.31
CA GLN A 9 8.10 19.38 -16.90
C GLN A 9 6.93 18.44 -16.60
N LEU A 10 6.34 17.77 -17.57
CA LEU A 10 5.12 16.98 -17.37
C LEU A 10 5.36 15.47 -17.57
N ILE A 11 6.36 14.91 -16.89
CA ILE A 11 6.75 13.51 -17.12
C ILE A 11 5.99 12.55 -16.19
N HIS A 12 5.72 12.93 -14.95
CA HIS A 12 5.03 12.08 -13.99
C HIS A 12 3.55 12.49 -13.85
N TRP A 13 2.65 11.51 -13.69
CA TRP A 13 1.22 11.77 -13.61
C TRP A 13 0.81 12.64 -12.40
N ALA A 14 1.52 12.53 -11.27
CA ALA A 14 1.27 13.37 -10.10
C ALA A 14 1.63 14.84 -10.38
N ASP A 15 2.70 15.08 -11.13
CA ASP A 15 3.10 16.42 -11.57
C ASP A 15 2.09 17.02 -12.54
N GLN A 16 1.58 16.21 -13.49
CA GLN A 16 0.51 16.63 -14.40
C GLN A 16 -0.76 17.02 -13.64
N THR A 17 -1.10 16.23 -12.60
CA THR A 17 -2.26 16.49 -11.75
C THR A 17 -2.08 17.79 -10.94
N ALA A 18 -0.91 17.99 -10.34
CA ALA A 18 -0.59 19.21 -9.61
C ALA A 18 -0.69 20.46 -10.49
N ASP A 19 -0.14 20.39 -11.71
CA ASP A 19 -0.24 21.49 -12.67
C ASP A 19 -1.69 21.75 -13.12
N LYS A 20 -2.49 20.69 -13.25
CA LYS A 20 -3.93 20.81 -13.53
C LYS A 20 -4.67 21.51 -12.39
N ILE A 21 -4.40 21.12 -11.13
CA ILE A 21 -4.99 21.73 -9.94
C ILE A 21 -4.66 23.23 -9.90
N ILE A 22 -3.38 23.61 -10.04
CA ILE A 22 -2.95 25.00 -10.01
C ILE A 22 -3.63 25.81 -11.15
N ARG A 23 -3.70 25.25 -12.34
CA ARG A 23 -4.33 25.91 -13.48
C ARG A 23 -5.84 26.13 -13.29
N GLU A 24 -6.55 25.14 -12.74
CA GLU A 24 -8.02 25.17 -12.61
C GLU A 24 -8.48 25.93 -11.36
N ARG A 25 -7.67 25.97 -10.31
CA ARG A 25 -8.02 26.63 -9.03
C ARG A 25 -7.39 28.00 -8.85
N GLY A 26 -6.42 28.35 -9.67
CA GLY A 26 -5.65 29.59 -9.53
C GLY A 26 -4.66 29.54 -8.38
N ASP A 27 -4.20 30.71 -7.96
CA ASP A 27 -3.25 30.83 -6.84
C ASP A 27 -4.02 30.95 -5.52
N LEU A 28 -3.95 29.92 -4.72
CA LEU A 28 -4.61 29.81 -3.42
C LEU A 28 -3.57 29.92 -2.30
N GLU A 29 -4.00 30.43 -1.15
CA GLU A 29 -3.19 30.47 0.07
C GLU A 29 -2.83 29.04 0.53
N SER A 30 -3.80 28.12 0.42
CA SER A 30 -3.60 26.70 0.72
C SER A 30 -4.46 25.82 -0.20
N TYR A 31 -3.90 24.67 -0.58
CA TYR A 31 -4.57 23.67 -1.42
C TYR A 31 -4.98 22.48 -0.56
N THR A 32 -6.27 22.30 -0.29
CA THR A 32 -6.75 21.13 0.46
C THR A 32 -6.88 19.93 -0.49
N CYS A 33 -6.08 18.89 -0.23
CA CYS A 33 -6.16 17.59 -0.90
C CYS A 33 -6.78 16.57 0.06
N ALA A 34 -7.79 15.85 -0.39
CA ALA A 34 -8.58 14.95 0.45
C ALA A 34 -8.44 13.49 0.03
N SER A 35 -8.52 12.62 1.01
CA SER A 35 -8.76 11.19 0.92
C SER A 35 -9.61 10.77 2.11
N GLY A 36 -10.20 9.58 2.07
CA GLY A 36 -10.97 9.10 3.22
C GLY A 36 -11.53 7.69 3.01
N ILE A 37 -11.98 7.09 4.11
CA ILE A 37 -12.60 5.77 4.09
C ILE A 37 -13.51 5.58 5.31
N THR A 38 -14.51 4.70 5.16
CA THR A 38 -15.28 4.17 6.29
C THR A 38 -14.50 3.05 6.98
N PRO A 39 -14.25 3.10 8.30
CA PRO A 39 -13.58 2.04 9.05
C PRO A 39 -14.51 0.85 9.30
N SER A 40 -15.08 0.29 8.24
CA SER A 40 -16.09 -0.79 8.29
C SER A 40 -15.50 -2.19 8.40
N GLY A 41 -14.20 -2.32 8.52
CA GLY A 41 -13.44 -3.57 8.64
C GLY A 41 -11.95 -3.33 8.38
N THR A 42 -11.16 -4.40 8.37
CA THR A 42 -9.71 -4.33 8.15
C THR A 42 -9.39 -3.55 6.88
N VAL A 43 -8.61 -2.46 7.04
CA VAL A 43 -8.13 -1.65 5.92
C VAL A 43 -6.95 -2.38 5.27
N HIS A 44 -7.12 -2.77 4.02
CA HIS A 44 -6.13 -3.54 3.29
C HIS A 44 -5.35 -2.66 2.30
N ILE A 45 -4.23 -3.17 1.79
CA ILE A 45 -3.33 -2.43 0.88
C ILE A 45 -4.05 -1.85 -0.35
N GLY A 46 -5.14 -2.49 -0.80
CA GLY A 46 -5.97 -1.96 -1.88
C GLY A 46 -6.60 -0.60 -1.58
N ASN A 47 -6.91 -0.32 -0.32
CA ASN A 47 -7.45 0.97 0.13
C ASN A 47 -6.36 2.06 0.13
N PHE A 48 -5.08 1.68 0.32
CA PHE A 48 -3.96 2.61 0.26
C PHE A 48 -3.70 3.17 -1.14
N ARG A 49 -4.35 2.61 -2.18
CA ARG A 49 -4.25 3.17 -3.55
C ARG A 49 -4.63 4.64 -3.57
N GLU A 50 -5.69 4.99 -2.87
CA GLU A 50 -6.17 6.37 -2.82
C GLU A 50 -5.22 7.28 -2.06
N ILE A 51 -4.96 6.99 -0.78
CA ILE A 51 -4.15 7.87 0.06
C ILE A 51 -2.73 8.06 -0.47
N LEU A 52 -2.09 6.99 -0.99
CA LEU A 52 -0.79 7.08 -1.64
C LEU A 52 -0.84 7.93 -2.91
N SER A 53 -1.90 7.80 -3.71
CA SER A 53 -2.06 8.65 -4.89
C SER A 53 -2.24 10.12 -4.53
N VAL A 54 -2.97 10.41 -3.45
CA VAL A 54 -3.11 11.79 -2.94
C VAL A 54 -1.76 12.30 -2.42
N ASP A 55 -1.03 11.51 -1.63
CA ASP A 55 0.30 11.90 -1.13
C ASP A 55 1.27 12.26 -2.25
N LEU A 56 1.28 11.48 -3.34
CA LEU A 56 2.14 11.77 -4.50
C LEU A 56 1.78 13.12 -5.16
N VAL A 57 0.50 13.47 -5.22
CA VAL A 57 0.04 14.78 -5.73
C VAL A 57 0.36 15.90 -4.74
N VAL A 58 0.19 15.67 -3.44
CA VAL A 58 0.58 16.59 -2.37
C VAL A 58 2.07 16.92 -2.47
N ARG A 59 2.92 15.91 -2.62
CA ARG A 59 4.39 16.11 -2.81
C ARG A 59 4.68 16.88 -4.10
N ALA A 60 3.94 16.61 -5.17
CA ALA A 60 4.07 17.34 -6.43
C ALA A 60 3.65 18.82 -6.31
N LEU A 61 2.61 19.14 -5.56
CA LEU A 61 2.21 20.52 -5.26
C LEU A 61 3.25 21.23 -4.37
N ARG A 62 3.71 20.56 -3.31
CA ARG A 62 4.75 21.11 -2.41
C ARG A 62 6.06 21.38 -3.16
N SER A 63 6.47 20.51 -4.09
CA SER A 63 7.65 20.73 -4.93
C SER A 63 7.52 21.94 -5.88
N ARG A 64 6.31 22.46 -6.06
CA ARG A 64 6.00 23.71 -6.77
C ARG A 64 5.88 24.94 -5.85
N GLY A 65 6.29 24.76 -4.58
CA GLY A 65 6.24 25.84 -3.58
C GLY A 65 4.82 26.14 -3.08
N LYS A 66 3.84 25.22 -3.28
CA LYS A 66 2.48 25.44 -2.80
C LYS A 66 2.31 24.94 -1.36
N THR A 67 1.58 25.71 -0.55
CA THR A 67 1.11 25.28 0.77
C THR A 67 -0.03 24.28 0.56
N VAL A 68 0.08 23.09 1.18
CA VAL A 68 -0.90 22.01 1.00
C VAL A 68 -1.36 21.50 2.35
N ARG A 69 -2.69 21.54 2.54
CA ARG A 69 -3.37 20.86 3.63
C ARG A 69 -3.81 19.48 3.12
N PHE A 70 -3.25 18.43 3.67
CA PHE A 70 -3.59 17.05 3.34
C PHE A 70 -4.50 16.50 4.42
N ILE A 71 -5.76 16.21 4.09
CA ILE A 71 -6.75 15.66 5.02
C ILE A 71 -7.07 14.20 4.69
N TYR A 72 -7.29 13.41 5.75
CA TYR A 72 -7.80 12.04 5.65
C TYR A 72 -9.05 11.92 6.50
N SER A 73 -10.18 11.69 5.87
CA SER A 73 -11.50 11.61 6.53
C SER A 73 -11.81 10.17 6.94
N TRP A 74 -12.07 9.99 8.22
CA TRP A 74 -12.69 8.78 8.73
C TRP A 74 -14.21 8.93 8.71
N ASP A 75 -14.89 8.16 7.86
CA ASP A 75 -16.34 8.10 7.79
C ASP A 75 -16.87 7.17 8.91
N ASP A 76 -16.40 7.43 10.12
CA ASP A 76 -16.61 6.67 11.35
C ASP A 76 -18.03 6.86 11.94
N TYR A 77 -18.77 7.82 11.42
CA TYR A 77 -20.19 8.05 11.77
C TYR A 77 -21.16 7.32 10.82
N ASP A 78 -20.66 6.41 10.01
CA ASP A 78 -21.49 5.56 9.16
C ASP A 78 -22.20 4.45 9.97
N VAL A 79 -23.27 3.91 9.38
CA VAL A 79 -24.06 2.83 9.97
C VAL A 79 -23.30 1.51 9.85
N PHE A 80 -23.20 0.77 10.93
CA PHE A 80 -22.72 -0.61 10.93
C PHE A 80 -23.77 -1.55 10.33
N ARG A 81 -23.64 -1.85 9.04
CA ARG A 81 -24.66 -2.56 8.26
C ARG A 81 -24.42 -4.04 8.15
N LYS A 82 -23.18 -4.49 8.35
CA LYS A 82 -22.77 -5.88 8.14
C LYS A 82 -21.54 -6.19 8.96
N VAL A 83 -21.50 -7.39 9.54
CA VAL A 83 -20.29 -7.94 10.17
C VAL A 83 -19.39 -8.53 9.10
N PRO A 84 -18.12 -8.06 8.97
CA PRO A 84 -17.17 -8.68 8.05
C PRO A 84 -16.79 -10.10 8.50
N ALA A 85 -16.51 -10.99 7.52
CA ALA A 85 -16.28 -12.41 7.79
C ALA A 85 -15.01 -12.74 8.59
N ASN A 86 -14.07 -11.79 8.65
CA ASN A 86 -12.78 -11.95 9.35
C ASN A 86 -12.76 -11.31 10.75
N MET A 87 -13.91 -10.89 11.27
CA MET A 87 -14.00 -10.29 12.60
C MET A 87 -14.12 -11.37 13.69
N PRO A 88 -13.43 -11.20 14.83
CA PRO A 88 -13.68 -12.02 16.01
C PRO A 88 -15.08 -11.74 16.59
N GLU A 89 -15.63 -12.70 17.30
CA GLU A 89 -16.93 -12.60 17.99
C GLU A 89 -18.09 -12.06 17.11
N PRO A 90 -18.38 -12.64 15.95
CA PRO A 90 -19.39 -12.11 15.04
C PRO A 90 -20.78 -12.01 15.69
N GLU A 91 -21.16 -12.92 16.58
CA GLU A 91 -22.43 -12.90 17.32
C GLU A 91 -22.54 -11.68 18.25
N THR A 92 -21.43 -11.20 18.79
CA THR A 92 -21.39 -9.96 19.58
C THR A 92 -21.63 -8.77 18.68
N LEU A 93 -20.92 -8.71 17.53
CA LEU A 93 -21.05 -7.61 16.58
C LEU A 93 -22.44 -7.53 15.93
N GLU A 94 -23.11 -8.66 15.68
CA GLU A 94 -24.47 -8.70 15.10
C GLU A 94 -25.50 -7.92 15.94
N LYS A 95 -25.32 -7.82 17.26
CA LYS A 95 -26.19 -7.06 18.15
C LYS A 95 -26.13 -5.55 17.91
N TYR A 96 -25.05 -5.09 17.29
CA TYR A 96 -24.80 -3.68 16.99
C TYR A 96 -25.10 -3.29 15.54
N LEU A 97 -25.73 -4.16 14.78
CA LEU A 97 -26.23 -3.79 13.45
C LEU A 97 -27.18 -2.59 13.57
N ARG A 98 -27.05 -1.63 12.63
CA ARG A 98 -27.79 -0.36 12.58
C ARG A 98 -27.33 0.72 13.58
N TYR A 99 -26.30 0.46 14.37
CA TYR A 99 -25.63 1.50 15.17
C TYR A 99 -24.60 2.29 14.36
N PRO A 100 -24.18 3.50 14.82
CA PRO A 100 -22.96 4.13 14.29
C PRO A 100 -21.76 3.20 14.53
N ILE A 101 -20.81 3.16 13.61
CA ILE A 101 -19.62 2.30 13.74
C ILE A 101 -18.84 2.60 15.03
N THR A 102 -18.81 3.86 15.45
CA THR A 102 -18.18 4.30 16.72
C THR A 102 -18.84 3.79 18.00
N LYS A 103 -20.05 3.23 17.91
CA LYS A 103 -20.76 2.60 19.04
C LYS A 103 -20.61 1.09 19.08
N VAL A 104 -19.98 0.50 18.08
CA VAL A 104 -19.71 -0.93 18.01
C VAL A 104 -18.49 -1.26 18.87
N PRO A 105 -18.53 -2.29 19.75
CA PRO A 105 -17.38 -2.64 20.58
C PRO A 105 -16.20 -3.16 19.75
N ASP A 106 -14.99 -2.90 20.20
CA ASP A 106 -13.79 -3.53 19.68
C ASP A 106 -13.69 -4.98 20.19
N THR A 107 -13.98 -5.94 19.34
CA THR A 107 -13.87 -7.38 19.68
C THR A 107 -12.43 -7.93 19.64
N PHE A 108 -11.46 -7.11 19.24
CA PHE A 108 -10.03 -7.42 19.41
C PHE A 108 -9.51 -7.04 20.79
N GLY A 109 -10.24 -6.19 21.53
CA GLY A 109 -9.93 -5.81 22.91
C GLY A 109 -8.72 -4.86 23.06
N ARG A 110 -8.39 -4.10 22.02
CA ARG A 110 -7.25 -3.17 22.03
C ARG A 110 -7.67 -1.71 22.18
N ASP A 111 -8.74 -1.31 21.52
CA ASP A 111 -9.17 0.06 21.39
C ASP A 111 -10.56 0.29 22.01
N GLU A 112 -10.98 1.54 22.15
CA GLU A 112 -12.24 1.88 22.82
C GLU A 112 -13.50 1.43 22.07
N ASN A 113 -13.41 1.30 20.74
CA ASN A 113 -14.49 0.84 19.88
C ASN A 113 -13.95 0.30 18.54
N TYR A 114 -14.83 -0.32 17.78
CA TYR A 114 -14.55 -0.93 16.48
C TYR A 114 -13.95 0.05 15.47
N ALA A 115 -14.50 1.26 15.35
CA ALA A 115 -13.97 2.27 14.44
C ALA A 115 -12.52 2.60 14.80
N ARG A 116 -12.27 2.88 16.10
CA ARG A 116 -10.95 3.27 16.60
C ARG A 116 -9.90 2.19 16.37
N HIS A 117 -10.27 0.91 16.47
CA HIS A 117 -9.39 -0.20 16.16
C HIS A 117 -8.83 -0.11 14.72
N HIS A 118 -9.72 0.03 13.73
CA HIS A 118 -9.32 0.08 12.33
C HIS A 118 -8.64 1.40 11.93
N GLU A 119 -9.02 2.50 12.55
CA GLU A 119 -8.36 3.81 12.41
C GLU A 119 -6.92 3.73 12.92
N HIS A 120 -6.72 3.21 14.12
CA HIS A 120 -5.42 3.08 14.75
C HIS A 120 -4.45 2.24 13.91
N ASP A 121 -4.91 1.15 13.30
CA ASP A 121 -4.09 0.32 12.42
C ASP A 121 -3.53 1.12 11.23
N VAL A 122 -4.33 1.99 10.65
CA VAL A 122 -3.90 2.84 9.52
C VAL A 122 -3.03 4.00 9.99
N GLU A 123 -3.46 4.70 11.04
CA GLU A 123 -2.77 5.88 11.58
C GLU A 123 -1.36 5.54 12.06
N SER A 124 -1.17 4.35 12.64
CA SER A 124 0.14 3.88 13.06
C SER A 124 1.04 3.44 11.89
N ALA A 125 0.47 2.96 10.80
CA ALA A 125 1.22 2.47 9.64
C ALA A 125 1.61 3.58 8.64
N LEU A 126 0.81 4.63 8.50
CA LEU A 126 1.06 5.70 7.52
C LEU A 126 2.41 6.42 7.69
N PRO A 127 2.87 6.75 8.93
CA PRO A 127 4.18 7.35 9.14
C PRO A 127 5.34 6.48 8.65
N GLU A 128 5.21 5.15 8.68
CA GLU A 128 6.26 4.25 8.21
C GLU A 128 6.54 4.39 6.71
N ILE A 129 5.55 4.87 5.95
CA ILE A 129 5.69 5.17 4.52
C ILE A 129 5.72 6.69 4.23
N GLY A 130 5.99 7.51 5.25
CA GLY A 130 6.16 8.97 5.12
C GLY A 130 4.88 9.72 4.73
N ILE A 131 3.72 9.27 5.19
CA ILE A 131 2.43 9.91 4.95
C ILE A 131 1.88 10.48 6.27
N HIS A 132 1.64 11.78 6.31
CA HIS A 132 1.23 12.51 7.51
C HIS A 132 0.04 13.44 7.19
N PRO A 133 -1.19 12.91 7.08
CA PRO A 133 -2.37 13.73 6.88
C PRO A 133 -2.90 14.31 8.20
N GLU A 134 -3.73 15.32 8.12
CA GLU A 134 -4.64 15.72 9.18
C GLU A 134 -5.83 14.75 9.19
N PHE A 135 -6.03 14.02 10.28
CA PHE A 135 -7.16 13.11 10.40
C PHE A 135 -8.42 13.84 10.83
N LEU A 136 -9.52 13.59 10.12
CA LEU A 136 -10.84 14.15 10.40
C LEU A 136 -11.80 13.03 10.78
N TYR A 137 -12.29 13.07 12.04
CA TYR A 137 -13.24 12.08 12.55
C TYR A 137 -14.67 12.62 12.40
N GLN A 138 -15.45 12.01 11.54
CA GLN A 138 -16.77 12.54 11.19
C GLN A 138 -17.76 12.45 12.37
N ALA A 139 -17.68 11.43 13.21
CA ALA A 139 -18.50 11.34 14.43
C ALA A 139 -18.27 12.53 15.37
N GLN A 140 -17.02 12.95 15.54
CA GLN A 140 -16.69 14.12 16.36
C GLN A 140 -17.22 15.42 15.72
N ARG A 141 -17.07 15.57 14.40
CA ARG A 141 -17.51 16.75 13.67
C ARG A 141 -19.03 16.91 13.67
N TYR A 142 -19.76 15.83 13.45
CA TYR A 142 -21.22 15.80 13.58
C TYR A 142 -21.63 16.07 15.03
N GLY A 143 -20.98 15.42 15.99
CA GLY A 143 -21.20 15.63 17.42
C GLY A 143 -20.98 17.08 17.88
N ALA A 144 -20.03 17.78 17.27
CA ALA A 144 -19.75 19.20 17.51
C ALA A 144 -20.69 20.16 16.75
N GLY A 145 -21.65 19.68 15.97
CA GLY A 145 -22.58 20.49 15.19
C GLY A 145 -21.94 21.24 14.03
N MET A 146 -20.73 20.88 13.61
CA MET A 146 -19.97 21.61 12.57
C MET A 146 -20.66 21.65 11.22
N TYR A 147 -21.55 20.70 10.95
CA TYR A 147 -22.25 20.57 9.67
C TYR A 147 -23.70 21.04 9.69
N ALA A 148 -24.14 21.72 10.78
CA ALA A 148 -25.52 22.19 10.94
C ALA A 148 -25.99 23.03 9.73
N GLU A 149 -25.19 24.02 9.31
CA GLU A 149 -25.49 24.83 8.11
C GLU A 149 -25.56 23.98 6.83
N GLY A 150 -24.63 23.04 6.67
CA GLY A 150 -24.64 22.14 5.50
C GLY A 150 -25.87 21.23 5.46
N MET A 151 -26.33 20.74 6.63
CA MET A 151 -27.56 19.97 6.76
C MET A 151 -28.80 20.84 6.46
N LYS A 152 -28.84 22.07 7.00
CA LYS A 152 -29.92 23.02 6.73
C LYS A 152 -30.06 23.32 5.24
N ILE A 153 -28.95 23.65 4.57
CA ILE A 153 -28.94 23.88 3.11
C ILE A 153 -29.48 22.64 2.38
N ALA A 154 -29.08 21.43 2.75
CA ALA A 154 -29.61 20.21 2.14
C ALA A 154 -31.11 20.03 2.36
N MET A 155 -31.62 20.34 3.56
CA MET A 155 -33.04 20.24 3.88
C MET A 155 -33.87 21.30 3.11
N ASP A 156 -33.35 22.51 2.95
CA ASP A 156 -34.02 23.58 2.20
C ASP A 156 -34.07 23.26 0.70
N HIS A 157 -33.10 22.52 0.16
CA HIS A 157 -32.98 22.12 -1.24
C HIS A 157 -33.32 20.64 -1.51
N ARG A 158 -34.11 19.98 -0.65
CA ARG A 158 -34.35 18.54 -0.73
C ARG A 158 -34.99 18.08 -2.05
N ASP A 159 -35.85 18.89 -2.64
CA ASP A 159 -36.50 18.58 -3.93
C ASP A 159 -35.51 18.67 -5.09
N GLU A 160 -34.65 19.67 -5.10
CA GLU A 160 -33.58 19.81 -6.09
C GLU A 160 -32.55 18.71 -5.95
N LEU A 161 -32.20 18.33 -4.72
CA LEU A 161 -31.33 17.16 -4.42
C LEU A 161 -31.93 15.86 -4.96
N LYS A 162 -33.25 15.64 -4.78
CA LYS A 162 -33.96 14.49 -5.36
C LYS A 162 -33.82 14.44 -6.86
N ASP A 163 -34.03 15.58 -7.55
CA ASP A 163 -33.91 15.69 -8.99
C ASP A 163 -32.47 15.40 -9.47
N ILE A 164 -31.47 15.97 -8.80
CA ILE A 164 -30.06 15.70 -9.08
C ILE A 164 -29.74 14.21 -8.92
N LEU A 165 -30.18 13.59 -7.81
CA LEU A 165 -29.92 12.18 -7.54
C LEU A 165 -30.64 11.25 -8.51
N ASN A 166 -31.76 11.69 -9.09
CA ASN A 166 -32.51 10.98 -10.12
C ASN A 166 -31.96 11.15 -11.54
N THR A 167 -31.05 12.09 -11.78
CA THR A 167 -30.54 12.41 -13.13
C THR A 167 -30.02 11.19 -13.89
N TYR A 168 -29.38 10.25 -13.16
CA TYR A 168 -28.75 9.06 -13.75
C TYR A 168 -29.45 7.76 -13.37
N ARG A 169 -30.64 7.80 -12.72
CA ARG A 169 -31.39 6.64 -12.34
C ARG A 169 -32.38 6.25 -13.43
N ASP A 170 -32.53 4.97 -13.69
CA ASP A 170 -33.64 4.48 -14.48
C ASP A 170 -34.97 4.63 -13.74
N ASP A 171 -36.08 4.47 -14.44
CA ASP A 171 -37.41 4.75 -13.88
C ASP A 171 -37.78 3.85 -12.69
N GLU A 172 -37.22 2.63 -12.63
CA GLU A 172 -37.47 1.68 -11.53
C GLU A 172 -36.74 2.04 -10.24
N HIS A 173 -35.61 2.76 -10.37
CA HIS A 173 -34.75 3.12 -9.22
C HIS A 173 -34.85 4.60 -8.84
N LYS A 174 -35.73 5.37 -9.49
CA LYS A 174 -35.95 6.78 -9.12
C LYS A 174 -36.50 6.92 -7.71
N ILE A 175 -35.99 7.90 -6.99
CA ILE A 175 -36.56 8.34 -5.72
C ILE A 175 -37.92 8.95 -6.03
N THR A 176 -39.00 8.34 -5.51
CA THR A 176 -40.37 8.82 -5.62
C THR A 176 -40.83 9.35 -4.25
N GLY A 177 -41.85 10.20 -4.23
CA GLY A 177 -42.32 10.82 -3.01
C GLY A 177 -41.37 11.87 -2.42
N ASP A 178 -41.53 12.16 -1.16
CA ASP A 178 -40.69 13.14 -0.44
C ASP A 178 -39.30 12.56 -0.19
N TYR A 179 -38.28 13.36 -0.43
CA TYR A 179 -36.90 13.01 -0.19
C TYR A 179 -36.37 13.74 1.05
N CYS A 180 -35.77 12.98 1.97
CA CYS A 180 -35.06 13.53 3.12
C CYS A 180 -33.55 13.28 2.95
N PRO A 181 -32.72 14.33 2.87
CA PRO A 181 -31.27 14.18 2.69
C PRO A 181 -30.52 13.78 3.96
N VAL A 182 -31.19 13.75 5.12
CA VAL A 182 -30.61 13.41 6.41
C VAL A 182 -31.17 12.11 6.95
N SER A 183 -30.41 11.46 7.82
CA SER A 183 -30.81 10.32 8.64
C SER A 183 -30.51 10.63 10.12
N VAL A 184 -31.23 9.96 11.02
CA VAL A 184 -31.11 10.17 12.45
C VAL A 184 -30.70 8.87 13.13
N PHE A 185 -29.71 8.91 13.99
CA PHE A 185 -29.53 7.88 14.99
C PHE A 185 -30.42 8.21 16.19
N CYS A 186 -31.30 7.30 16.57
CA CYS A 186 -32.24 7.51 17.66
C CYS A 186 -31.48 7.85 18.96
N THR A 187 -31.87 8.93 19.63
CA THR A 187 -31.22 9.34 20.89
C THR A 187 -31.45 8.37 22.05
N GLN A 188 -32.45 7.47 21.93
CA GLN A 188 -32.74 6.46 22.94
C GLN A 188 -32.11 5.09 22.64
N CYS A 189 -32.22 4.54 21.43
CA CYS A 189 -31.73 3.21 21.11
C CYS A 189 -30.46 3.22 20.24
N GLU A 190 -29.98 4.39 19.86
CA GLU A 190 -28.77 4.66 19.09
C GLU A 190 -28.76 4.02 17.67
N ARG A 191 -29.87 3.47 17.18
CA ARG A 191 -30.00 2.87 15.85
C ARG A 191 -30.52 3.87 14.83
N ASP A 192 -30.19 3.65 13.56
CA ASP A 192 -30.70 4.44 12.42
C ASP A 192 -32.05 3.93 11.87
N THR A 193 -32.82 3.20 12.69
CA THR A 193 -34.19 2.72 12.37
C THR A 193 -35.21 3.83 12.62
N THR A 194 -34.95 5.00 12.05
CA THR A 194 -35.72 6.23 12.24
C THR A 194 -36.35 6.70 10.94
N THR A 195 -37.49 7.39 11.05
CA THR A 195 -38.13 8.11 9.96
C THR A 195 -38.25 9.57 10.35
N VAL A 196 -37.73 10.47 9.50
CA VAL A 196 -37.93 11.90 9.63
C VAL A 196 -39.31 12.23 9.08
N ASP A 197 -40.17 12.77 9.92
CA ASP A 197 -41.57 13.04 9.62
C ASP A 197 -41.99 14.50 9.88
N GLY A 198 -41.04 15.38 10.27
CA GLY A 198 -41.24 16.80 10.46
C GLY A 198 -39.99 17.62 10.21
N TRP A 199 -40.19 18.78 9.53
CA TRP A 199 -39.16 19.83 9.34
C TRP A 199 -39.81 21.21 9.39
N ASP A 200 -39.32 22.07 10.29
CA ASP A 200 -39.91 23.40 10.48
C ASP A 200 -39.49 24.46 9.43
N ASN A 201 -38.66 24.08 8.47
CA ASN A 201 -37.98 24.94 7.48
C ASN A 201 -36.98 25.93 8.10
N GLU A 202 -36.56 25.70 9.33
CA GLU A 202 -35.51 26.47 10.00
C GLU A 202 -34.40 25.52 10.53
N TRP A 203 -34.59 25.01 11.75
CA TRP A 203 -33.53 24.21 12.43
C TRP A 203 -34.05 22.94 13.12
N SER A 204 -35.37 22.78 13.23
CA SER A 204 -35.97 21.71 14.00
C SER A 204 -36.47 20.58 13.10
N LEU A 205 -36.03 19.39 13.41
CA LEU A 205 -36.35 18.15 12.69
C LEU A 205 -37.02 17.19 13.68
N HIS A 206 -38.23 16.72 13.33
CA HIS A 206 -38.93 15.69 14.09
C HIS A 206 -38.69 14.31 13.47
N TYR A 207 -38.52 13.30 14.31
CA TYR A 207 -38.40 11.91 13.89
C TYR A 207 -39.15 10.96 14.79
N THR A 208 -39.51 9.82 14.22
CA THR A 208 -40.07 8.65 14.90
C THR A 208 -39.13 7.45 14.69
N CYS A 209 -38.87 6.67 15.74
CA CYS A 209 -38.03 5.47 15.71
C CYS A 209 -38.88 4.20 15.87
N GLU A 210 -38.45 3.08 15.26
CA GLU A 210 -39.08 1.78 15.45
C GLU A 210 -39.09 1.29 16.91
N CYS A 211 -38.21 1.81 17.78
CA CYS A 211 -38.26 1.53 19.23
C CYS A 211 -39.40 2.24 19.97
N GLY A 212 -40.19 3.07 19.27
CA GLY A 212 -41.30 3.83 19.82
C GLY A 212 -40.91 5.24 20.31
N HIS A 213 -39.63 5.61 20.28
CA HIS A 213 -39.18 6.94 20.65
C HIS A 213 -39.50 7.96 19.55
N GLN A 214 -39.90 9.17 19.98
CA GLN A 214 -40.15 10.32 19.10
C GLN A 214 -39.51 11.55 19.72
N GLU A 215 -38.87 12.39 18.89
CA GLU A 215 -38.20 13.58 19.40
C GLU A 215 -38.08 14.64 18.31
N THR A 216 -38.00 15.92 18.72
CA THR A 216 -37.65 17.04 17.86
C THR A 216 -36.24 17.51 18.19
N LEU A 217 -35.37 17.50 17.19
CA LEU A 217 -33.97 17.85 17.32
C LEU A 217 -33.67 19.18 16.64
N ASP A 218 -32.87 20.04 17.29
CA ASP A 218 -32.27 21.23 16.69
C ASP A 218 -30.93 20.84 16.06
N LEU A 219 -30.79 20.98 14.73
CA LEU A 219 -29.58 20.62 13.97
C LEU A 219 -28.29 21.26 14.49
N ARG A 220 -28.39 22.40 15.18
CA ARG A 220 -27.24 23.13 15.74
C ARG A 220 -26.74 22.55 17.06
N LYS A 221 -27.56 21.72 17.70
CA LYS A 221 -27.34 21.23 19.07
C LYS A 221 -27.24 19.72 19.18
N THR A 222 -27.59 19.04 18.10
CA THR A 222 -27.60 17.59 18.08
C THR A 222 -26.44 17.03 17.27
N GLY A 223 -25.82 15.94 17.74
CA GLY A 223 -24.92 15.11 16.98
C GLY A 223 -25.61 13.89 16.32
N ALA A 224 -26.90 13.69 16.59
CA ALA A 224 -27.63 12.49 16.17
C ALA A 224 -28.06 12.49 14.68
N VAL A 225 -28.00 13.63 14.01
CA VAL A 225 -28.40 13.80 12.61
C VAL A 225 -27.17 13.84 11.72
N LYS A 226 -27.22 13.10 10.61
CA LYS A 226 -26.18 13.12 9.58
C LYS A 226 -26.77 13.18 8.16
N LEU A 227 -26.01 13.72 7.22
CA LEU A 227 -26.34 13.67 5.79
C LEU A 227 -26.17 12.26 5.22
N GLY A 228 -27.01 11.90 4.27
CA GLY A 228 -26.77 10.76 3.39
C GLY A 228 -25.48 10.99 2.58
N TRP A 229 -24.62 9.96 2.45
CA TRP A 229 -23.26 10.11 1.98
C TRP A 229 -23.12 10.80 0.60
N ARG A 230 -24.08 10.63 -0.31
CA ARG A 230 -24.08 11.29 -1.64
C ARG A 230 -24.29 12.81 -1.56
N VAL A 231 -24.78 13.32 -0.42
CA VAL A 231 -24.94 14.75 -0.11
C VAL A 231 -23.86 15.21 0.86
N ASP A 232 -23.48 14.33 1.80
CA ASP A 232 -22.43 14.58 2.78
C ASP A 232 -21.07 14.84 2.11
N TRP A 233 -20.69 14.01 1.15
CA TRP A 233 -19.40 14.11 0.45
C TRP A 233 -19.20 15.48 -0.23
N PRO A 234 -20.09 15.96 -1.11
CA PRO A 234 -19.97 17.31 -1.69
C PRO A 234 -20.16 18.46 -0.68
N MET A 235 -20.94 18.28 0.39
CA MET A 235 -21.02 19.24 1.48
C MET A 235 -19.64 19.42 2.15
N ARG A 236 -18.95 18.33 2.43
CA ARG A 236 -17.61 18.35 3.01
C ARG A 236 -16.58 18.96 2.07
N TRP A 237 -16.70 18.79 0.75
CA TRP A 237 -15.84 19.50 -0.21
C TRP A 237 -15.92 21.01 -0.02
N LYS A 238 -17.12 21.55 0.17
CA LYS A 238 -17.30 22.98 0.46
C LYS A 238 -16.75 23.36 1.82
N HIS A 239 -17.09 22.58 2.84
CA HIS A 239 -16.70 22.87 4.22
C HIS A 239 -15.18 22.88 4.41
N GLU A 240 -14.47 21.91 3.84
CA GLU A 240 -13.02 21.77 3.92
C GLU A 240 -12.28 22.50 2.79
N GLN A 241 -12.99 23.13 1.87
CA GLN A 241 -12.42 23.80 0.69
C GLN A 241 -11.54 22.86 -0.16
N VAL A 242 -12.01 21.63 -0.38
CA VAL A 242 -11.27 20.60 -1.11
C VAL A 242 -11.11 20.99 -2.57
N VAL A 243 -9.88 20.97 -3.06
CA VAL A 243 -9.52 21.26 -4.46
C VAL A 243 -9.11 20.03 -5.25
N PHE A 244 -8.72 18.96 -4.54
CA PHE A 244 -8.32 17.70 -5.16
C PHE A 244 -8.75 16.51 -4.30
N GLU A 245 -9.43 15.55 -4.94
CA GLU A 245 -9.78 14.26 -4.36
C GLU A 245 -9.97 13.23 -5.49
N PRO A 246 -9.15 12.17 -5.58
CA PRO A 246 -9.35 11.09 -6.55
C PRO A 246 -10.47 10.17 -6.08
N ALA A 247 -11.02 9.38 -7.00
CA ALA A 247 -12.02 8.39 -6.64
C ALA A 247 -11.83 7.08 -7.42
N GLY A 248 -12.24 5.97 -6.82
CA GLY A 248 -12.18 4.65 -7.44
C GLY A 248 -13.02 4.55 -8.70
N LYS A 249 -12.71 3.57 -9.55
CA LYS A 249 -13.43 3.34 -10.80
C LYS A 249 -14.95 3.14 -10.62
N ASP A 250 -15.36 2.63 -9.46
CA ASP A 250 -16.76 2.42 -9.14
C ASP A 250 -17.52 3.76 -8.99
N HIS A 251 -16.85 4.81 -8.48
CA HIS A 251 -17.40 6.15 -8.32
C HIS A 251 -17.40 6.96 -9.62
N HIS A 252 -16.43 6.69 -10.50
CA HIS A 252 -16.26 7.35 -11.80
C HIS A 252 -16.98 6.65 -12.96
N SER A 253 -17.77 5.59 -12.69
CA SER A 253 -18.65 5.01 -13.71
C SER A 253 -19.71 6.05 -14.11
N GLN A 254 -20.18 5.98 -15.36
CA GLN A 254 -21.25 6.87 -15.83
C GLN A 254 -22.47 6.78 -14.91
N GLY A 255 -22.94 7.90 -14.40
CA GLY A 255 -24.01 7.94 -13.39
C GLY A 255 -23.58 7.48 -11.99
N GLY A 256 -22.29 7.29 -11.78
CA GLY A 256 -21.72 6.97 -10.47
C GLY A 256 -21.85 8.12 -9.48
N SER A 257 -21.38 7.84 -8.27
CA SER A 257 -21.54 8.81 -7.17
C SER A 257 -20.75 10.11 -7.39
N PHE A 258 -19.64 10.06 -8.13
CA PHE A 258 -18.87 11.25 -8.43
C PHE A 258 -19.63 12.21 -9.35
N ASP A 259 -20.37 11.70 -10.35
CA ASP A 259 -21.19 12.54 -11.25
C ASP A 259 -22.30 13.26 -10.49
N THR A 260 -22.99 12.55 -9.57
CA THR A 260 -24.03 13.18 -8.73
C THR A 260 -23.42 14.15 -7.72
N ALA A 261 -22.29 13.81 -7.08
CA ALA A 261 -21.60 14.67 -6.12
C ALA A 261 -21.14 15.99 -6.74
N ARG A 262 -20.67 15.98 -8.00
CA ARG A 262 -20.31 17.19 -8.73
C ARG A 262 -21.50 18.14 -8.91
N LEU A 263 -22.66 17.60 -9.27
CA LEU A 263 -23.87 18.40 -9.44
C LEU A 263 -24.37 18.97 -8.11
N VAL A 264 -24.30 18.17 -7.03
CA VAL A 264 -24.67 18.64 -5.69
C VAL A 264 -23.71 19.73 -5.19
N ALA A 265 -22.40 19.54 -5.38
CA ALA A 265 -21.41 20.55 -5.00
C ALA A 265 -21.65 21.89 -5.72
N ASP A 266 -21.84 21.84 -7.03
CA ASP A 266 -22.04 23.05 -7.87
C ASP A 266 -23.36 23.74 -7.58
N LYS A 267 -24.48 23.00 -7.64
CA LYS A 267 -25.83 23.60 -7.59
C LYS A 267 -26.30 23.92 -6.17
N ILE A 268 -25.99 23.06 -5.20
CA ILE A 268 -26.53 23.16 -3.84
C ILE A 268 -25.54 23.89 -2.92
N TYR A 269 -24.27 23.50 -2.96
CA TYR A 269 -23.25 24.06 -2.07
C TYR A 269 -22.42 25.18 -2.69
N HIS A 270 -22.61 25.48 -3.99
CA HIS A 270 -21.91 26.52 -4.73
C HIS A 270 -20.37 26.39 -4.58
N TRP A 271 -19.89 25.16 -4.70
CA TRP A 271 -18.48 24.82 -4.66
C TRP A 271 -18.07 24.07 -5.92
N PRO A 272 -17.01 24.50 -6.62
CA PRO A 272 -16.54 23.78 -7.78
C PRO A 272 -15.99 22.40 -7.35
N ALA A 273 -16.51 21.32 -7.93
CA ALA A 273 -16.10 19.97 -7.60
C ALA A 273 -14.56 19.81 -7.68
N PRO A 274 -13.92 19.05 -6.79
CA PRO A 274 -12.47 18.86 -6.79
C PRO A 274 -11.95 18.37 -8.14
N VAL A 275 -10.72 18.76 -8.49
CA VAL A 275 -9.98 18.07 -9.54
C VAL A 275 -9.85 16.61 -9.11
N SER A 276 -10.18 15.70 -10.00
CA SER A 276 -10.20 14.28 -9.71
C SER A 276 -9.61 13.47 -10.85
N PHE A 277 -9.20 12.27 -10.56
CA PHE A 277 -8.95 11.20 -11.52
C PHE A 277 -9.48 9.87 -11.00
N ARG A 278 -9.78 8.97 -11.94
CA ARG A 278 -10.13 7.59 -11.63
C ARG A 278 -8.88 6.80 -11.28
N TYR A 279 -8.93 6.06 -10.18
CA TYR A 279 -7.93 5.02 -9.91
C TYR A 279 -8.54 3.62 -10.01
N ASP A 280 -7.69 2.67 -10.46
CA ASP A 280 -8.05 1.26 -10.56
C ASP A 280 -7.53 0.47 -9.35
N PHE A 281 -8.06 -0.74 -9.16
CA PHE A 281 -7.81 -1.54 -7.96
C PHE A 281 -6.39 -2.11 -7.90
N ILE A 282 -5.97 -2.44 -6.67
CA ILE A 282 -4.80 -3.25 -6.40
C ILE A 282 -5.27 -4.66 -6.06
N GLY A 283 -4.71 -5.66 -6.75
CA GLY A 283 -4.92 -7.08 -6.49
C GLY A 283 -3.84 -7.69 -5.60
N LEU A 284 -4.05 -8.94 -5.23
CA LEU A 284 -3.05 -9.81 -4.65
C LEU A 284 -2.75 -10.91 -5.67
N LYS A 285 -1.48 -11.08 -6.06
CA LYS A 285 -1.10 -12.10 -7.04
C LYS A 285 -1.49 -13.49 -6.56
N GLY A 286 -2.08 -14.28 -7.44
CA GLY A 286 -2.59 -15.61 -7.12
C GLY A 286 -3.98 -15.63 -6.45
N VAL A 287 -4.58 -14.47 -6.17
CA VAL A 287 -5.94 -14.36 -5.63
C VAL A 287 -6.83 -13.69 -6.69
N PRO A 288 -7.82 -14.39 -7.25
CA PRO A 288 -8.69 -13.80 -8.26
C PRO A 288 -9.56 -12.67 -7.70
N GLY A 289 -9.71 -11.59 -8.45
CA GLY A 289 -10.63 -10.49 -8.18
C GLY A 289 -10.08 -9.42 -7.22
N LYS A 290 -10.96 -8.51 -6.81
CA LYS A 290 -10.68 -7.40 -5.90
C LYS A 290 -10.48 -7.92 -4.48
N MET A 291 -9.45 -7.45 -3.77
CA MET A 291 -9.38 -7.61 -2.31
C MET A 291 -10.60 -6.97 -1.66
N SER A 292 -11.17 -7.66 -0.68
CA SER A 292 -12.34 -7.17 0.04
C SER A 292 -12.31 -7.68 1.47
N SER A 293 -12.37 -6.78 2.44
CA SER A 293 -12.45 -7.09 3.86
C SER A 293 -13.59 -8.06 4.19
N SER A 294 -14.71 -8.01 3.43
CA SER A 294 -15.84 -8.90 3.61
C SER A 294 -15.63 -10.34 3.14
N LYS A 295 -14.54 -10.66 2.39
CA LYS A 295 -14.23 -11.99 1.83
C LYS A 295 -13.05 -12.70 2.50
N GLY A 296 -12.42 -12.10 3.49
CA GLY A 296 -11.48 -12.74 4.42
C GLY A 296 -10.01 -12.86 4.00
N LYS A 297 -9.64 -12.74 2.71
CA LYS A 297 -8.22 -12.71 2.28
C LYS A 297 -7.83 -11.29 1.92
N VAL A 298 -7.29 -10.58 2.88
CA VAL A 298 -6.78 -9.22 2.73
C VAL A 298 -5.35 -9.16 3.23
N VAL A 299 -4.57 -8.21 2.72
CA VAL A 299 -3.21 -7.92 3.17
C VAL A 299 -3.18 -6.47 3.60
N SER A 300 -2.76 -6.23 4.82
CA SER A 300 -2.59 -4.91 5.42
C SER A 300 -1.30 -4.23 4.97
N LEU A 301 -1.18 -2.91 5.19
CA LEU A 301 0.08 -2.21 4.93
C LEU A 301 1.24 -2.74 5.81
N PRO A 302 1.09 -2.99 7.13
CA PRO A 302 2.16 -3.59 7.92
C PRO A 302 2.68 -4.92 7.37
N GLU A 303 1.80 -5.79 6.87
CA GLU A 303 2.22 -7.07 6.26
C GLU A 303 3.01 -6.83 4.96
N VAL A 304 2.64 -5.85 4.14
CA VAL A 304 3.42 -5.46 2.95
C VAL A 304 4.80 -4.96 3.35
N LEU A 305 4.90 -4.15 4.42
CA LEU A 305 6.17 -3.56 4.90
C LEU A 305 7.10 -4.59 5.54
N GLN A 306 6.62 -5.77 5.92
CA GLN A 306 7.50 -6.88 6.32
C GLN A 306 8.31 -7.44 5.13
N VAL A 307 7.77 -7.36 3.92
CA VAL A 307 8.40 -7.88 2.69
C VAL A 307 9.07 -6.77 1.87
N TYR A 308 8.46 -5.61 1.80
CA TYR A 308 8.94 -4.49 1.01
C TYR A 308 9.41 -3.35 1.92
N ALA A 309 10.66 -2.92 1.76
CA ALA A 309 11.10 -1.68 2.39
C ALA A 309 10.16 -0.52 2.00
N PRO A 310 9.90 0.45 2.89
CA PRO A 310 8.90 1.50 2.66
C PRO A 310 9.05 2.23 1.34
N GLU A 311 10.28 2.58 0.96
CA GLU A 311 10.60 3.21 -0.33
C GLU A 311 10.28 2.31 -1.53
N VAL A 312 10.43 0.99 -1.39
CA VAL A 312 10.08 0.00 -2.43
C VAL A 312 8.57 -0.17 -2.52
N ALA A 313 7.88 -0.20 -1.37
CA ALA A 313 6.42 -0.20 -1.34
C ALA A 313 5.85 1.05 -2.03
N ARG A 314 6.37 2.25 -1.73
CA ARG A 314 5.99 3.51 -2.40
C ARG A 314 6.30 3.50 -3.90
N TYR A 315 7.44 2.89 -4.29
CA TYR A 315 7.82 2.75 -5.70
C TYR A 315 6.76 2.02 -6.54
N LEU A 316 6.11 1.00 -6.00
CA LEU A 316 5.02 0.30 -6.71
C LEU A 316 3.90 1.26 -7.13
N PHE A 317 3.60 2.25 -6.31
CA PHE A 317 2.57 3.26 -6.59
C PHE A 317 3.10 4.39 -7.46
N ALA A 318 4.29 4.89 -7.19
CA ALA A 318 4.89 5.97 -7.94
C ALA A 318 5.18 5.57 -9.40
N SER A 319 5.68 4.35 -9.63
CA SER A 319 5.98 3.85 -10.96
C SER A 319 4.76 3.47 -11.80
N THR A 320 3.58 3.33 -11.16
CA THR A 320 2.33 2.89 -11.81
C THR A 320 1.32 4.03 -11.91
N ARG A 321 0.71 4.20 -13.10
CA ARG A 321 -0.35 5.20 -13.28
C ARG A 321 -1.60 4.82 -12.46
N PRO A 322 -2.37 5.80 -11.91
CA PRO A 322 -3.56 5.52 -11.11
C PRO A 322 -4.59 4.62 -11.81
N ASN A 323 -4.82 4.82 -13.10
CA ASN A 323 -5.77 4.06 -13.91
C ASN A 323 -5.21 2.73 -14.47
N THR A 324 -4.17 2.20 -13.85
CA THR A 324 -3.56 0.90 -14.21
C THR A 324 -3.65 -0.03 -13.02
N GLU A 325 -4.30 -1.18 -13.19
CA GLU A 325 -4.33 -2.23 -12.18
C GLU A 325 -2.95 -2.86 -12.01
N PHE A 326 -2.58 -3.18 -10.80
CA PHE A 326 -1.42 -4.02 -10.49
C PHE A 326 -1.71 -4.90 -9.29
N SER A 327 -0.86 -5.89 -9.07
CA SER A 327 -0.99 -6.80 -7.93
C SER A 327 0.25 -6.76 -7.05
N ILE A 328 0.04 -6.74 -5.74
CA ILE A 328 1.11 -7.03 -4.78
C ILE A 328 1.45 -8.50 -4.89
N SER A 329 2.72 -8.82 -4.87
CA SER A 329 3.23 -10.19 -4.96
C SER A 329 4.09 -10.52 -3.75
N PHE A 330 4.02 -11.77 -3.30
CA PHE A 330 4.88 -12.32 -2.26
C PHE A 330 5.70 -13.51 -2.76
N ASP A 331 5.58 -13.84 -4.05
CA ASP A 331 6.37 -14.89 -4.71
C ASP A 331 7.70 -14.35 -5.27
N LEU A 332 8.28 -15.02 -6.23
CA LEU A 332 9.58 -14.65 -6.83
C LEU A 332 9.59 -13.27 -7.52
N ASP A 333 8.44 -12.65 -7.78
CA ASP A 333 8.38 -11.30 -8.34
C ASP A 333 8.95 -10.25 -7.37
N VAL A 334 8.99 -10.55 -6.06
CA VAL A 334 9.64 -9.69 -5.05
C VAL A 334 11.07 -9.35 -5.47
N ILE A 335 11.82 -10.34 -5.97
CA ILE A 335 13.20 -10.15 -6.45
C ILE A 335 13.23 -9.11 -7.58
N LYS A 336 12.34 -9.26 -8.56
CA LYS A 336 12.26 -8.36 -9.71
C LYS A 336 11.87 -6.95 -9.28
N ILE A 337 10.93 -6.80 -8.36
CA ILE A 337 10.48 -5.50 -7.88
C ILE A 337 11.64 -4.74 -7.19
N TYR A 338 12.44 -5.41 -6.36
CA TYR A 338 13.62 -4.82 -5.78
C TYR A 338 14.68 -4.45 -6.83
N GLU A 339 14.92 -5.31 -7.82
CA GLU A 339 15.87 -5.05 -8.90
C GLU A 339 15.42 -3.89 -9.80
N ASP A 340 14.13 -3.76 -10.08
CA ASP A 340 13.54 -2.65 -10.84
C ASP A 340 13.69 -1.32 -10.04
N TYR A 341 13.44 -1.33 -8.73
CA TYR A 341 13.66 -0.18 -7.86
C TYR A 341 15.15 0.22 -7.83
N ASP A 342 16.05 -0.73 -7.64
CA ASP A 342 17.51 -0.50 -7.62
C ASP A 342 17.99 0.13 -8.93
N LYS A 343 17.45 -0.33 -10.06
CA LYS A 343 17.75 0.27 -11.36
C LYS A 343 17.28 1.72 -11.45
N THR A 344 16.05 2.00 -10.99
CA THR A 344 15.52 3.37 -10.93
C THR A 344 16.40 4.26 -10.03
N GLU A 345 16.84 3.75 -8.88
CA GLU A 345 17.77 4.45 -7.98
C GLU A 345 19.11 4.75 -8.66
N ARG A 346 19.75 3.74 -9.31
CA ARG A 346 21.02 3.95 -10.02
C ARG A 346 20.92 4.97 -11.15
N ILE A 347 19.80 4.96 -11.89
CA ILE A 347 19.53 5.97 -12.92
C ILE A 347 19.37 7.35 -12.27
N ALA A 348 18.58 7.46 -11.20
CA ALA A 348 18.33 8.71 -10.51
C ALA A 348 19.61 9.36 -9.96
N TRP A 349 20.57 8.54 -9.53
CA TRP A 349 21.89 8.97 -9.04
C TRP A 349 22.96 9.07 -10.14
N GLY A 350 22.61 8.79 -11.41
CA GLY A 350 23.54 8.86 -12.54
C GLY A 350 24.59 7.75 -12.58
N VAL A 351 24.42 6.69 -11.81
CA VAL A 351 25.29 5.50 -11.84
C VAL A 351 25.04 4.69 -13.11
N ASP A 352 23.76 4.46 -13.43
CA ASP A 352 23.35 3.86 -14.67
C ASP A 352 22.95 4.96 -15.68
N LYS A 353 23.35 4.79 -16.93
CA LYS A 353 23.01 5.73 -18.00
C LYS A 353 21.57 5.49 -18.47
N ALA A 354 20.74 6.52 -18.39
CA ALA A 354 19.41 6.49 -19.00
C ALA A 354 19.49 6.50 -20.53
N LYS A 355 18.45 6.00 -21.20
CA LYS A 355 18.37 5.96 -22.66
C LYS A 355 18.40 7.37 -23.30
N ASN A 356 17.77 8.33 -22.63
CA ASN A 356 17.72 9.75 -22.99
C ASN A 356 17.33 10.59 -21.77
N ASP A 357 17.35 11.92 -21.91
CA ASP A 357 17.05 12.88 -20.83
C ASP A 357 15.60 12.75 -20.31
N GLU A 358 14.65 12.38 -21.17
CA GLU A 358 13.24 12.18 -20.78
C GLU A 358 13.10 10.96 -19.86
N VAL A 359 13.76 9.86 -20.20
CA VAL A 359 13.78 8.65 -19.34
C VAL A 359 14.50 8.96 -18.02
N TYR A 360 15.63 9.69 -18.07
CA TYR A 360 16.33 10.10 -16.86
C TYR A 360 15.42 10.91 -15.92
N ALA A 361 14.78 11.95 -16.45
CA ALA A 361 13.90 12.82 -15.67
C ALA A 361 12.71 12.04 -15.06
N LYS A 362 12.13 11.09 -15.82
CA LYS A 362 11.05 10.22 -15.35
C LYS A 362 11.52 9.30 -14.21
N GLU A 363 12.60 8.55 -14.42
CA GLU A 363 13.11 7.62 -13.40
C GLU A 363 13.54 8.38 -12.13
N ARG A 364 14.23 9.51 -12.29
CA ARG A 364 14.58 10.38 -11.16
C ARG A 364 13.34 10.83 -10.40
N ARG A 365 12.29 11.27 -11.08
CA ARG A 365 11.05 11.71 -10.43
C ARG A 365 10.31 10.58 -9.71
N ILE A 366 10.26 9.38 -10.31
CA ILE A 366 9.72 8.19 -9.66
C ILE A 366 10.51 7.90 -8.38
N TYR A 367 11.84 7.95 -8.44
CA TYR A 367 12.70 7.70 -7.28
C TYR A 367 12.45 8.74 -6.17
N GLU A 368 12.40 10.04 -6.49
CA GLU A 368 12.10 11.12 -5.55
C GLU A 368 10.75 10.92 -4.84
N LEU A 369 9.71 10.58 -5.59
CA LEU A 369 8.36 10.34 -5.05
C LEU A 369 8.25 9.03 -4.26
N SER A 370 9.19 8.11 -4.45
CA SER A 370 9.26 6.86 -3.70
C SER A 370 9.92 7.00 -2.34
N GLN A 371 10.62 8.11 -2.06
CA GLN A 371 11.25 8.29 -0.76
C GLN A 371 10.18 8.55 0.33
N ILE A 372 10.46 8.09 1.55
CA ILE A 372 9.58 8.35 2.71
C ILE A 372 9.67 9.82 3.14
N ASP A 373 10.89 10.34 3.19
CA ASP A 373 11.23 11.71 3.55
C ASP A 373 11.88 12.42 2.36
N ASP A 374 12.75 13.38 2.63
CA ASP A 374 13.59 14.01 1.64
C ASP A 374 14.55 13.02 0.97
N MET A 375 15.15 13.45 -0.14
CA MET A 375 16.16 12.65 -0.83
C MET A 375 17.27 12.25 0.14
N PRO A 376 17.67 10.96 0.17
CA PRO A 376 18.76 10.51 1.02
C PRO A 376 20.08 11.19 0.62
N PRO A 377 21.05 11.30 1.53
CA PRO A 377 22.32 11.98 1.25
C PRO A 377 23.19 11.22 0.24
N CYS A 378 22.98 9.95 0.06
CA CYS A 378 23.72 9.11 -0.87
C CYS A 378 22.84 7.97 -1.42
N ILE A 379 23.30 7.35 -2.50
CA ILE A 379 22.71 6.12 -3.03
C ILE A 379 22.78 5.01 -1.99
N ALA A 380 21.78 4.12 -1.93
CA ALA A 380 21.84 2.91 -1.10
C ALA A 380 23.01 2.01 -1.51
N TYR A 381 23.47 1.17 -0.59
CA TYR A 381 24.44 0.14 -0.94
C TYR A 381 23.83 -0.81 -1.98
N GLN A 382 24.43 -0.82 -3.16
CA GLN A 382 23.93 -1.54 -4.32
C GLN A 382 24.37 -3.01 -4.29
N ILE A 383 23.50 -3.88 -3.82
CA ILE A 383 23.67 -5.33 -3.86
C ILE A 383 22.46 -5.95 -4.55
N PRO A 384 22.62 -6.82 -5.57
CA PRO A 384 21.50 -7.52 -6.17
C PRO A 384 20.68 -8.26 -5.11
N PHE A 385 19.36 -8.09 -5.14
CA PHE A 385 18.49 -8.61 -4.08
C PHE A 385 18.61 -10.14 -3.91
N ARG A 386 18.72 -10.87 -5.01
CA ARG A 386 18.98 -12.33 -4.99
C ARG A 386 20.29 -12.66 -4.29
N HIS A 387 21.34 -11.85 -4.49
CA HIS A 387 22.64 -12.07 -3.83
C HIS A 387 22.53 -11.84 -2.32
N LEU A 388 21.84 -10.76 -1.90
CA LEU A 388 21.54 -10.51 -0.50
C LEU A 388 20.77 -11.68 0.14
N CYS A 389 19.76 -12.24 -0.54
CA CYS A 389 19.01 -13.40 -0.09
C CYS A 389 19.92 -14.63 0.11
N ASN A 390 20.89 -14.86 -0.77
CA ASN A 390 21.84 -15.96 -0.62
C ASN A 390 22.75 -15.74 0.61
N LEU A 391 23.29 -14.54 0.78
CA LEU A 391 24.10 -14.19 1.95
C LEU A 391 23.34 -14.39 3.26
N LEU A 392 22.07 -13.96 3.30
CA LEU A 392 21.23 -14.12 4.48
C LEU A 392 20.98 -15.61 4.80
N GLN A 393 20.68 -16.43 3.80
CA GLN A 393 20.48 -17.88 4.00
C GLN A 393 21.75 -18.58 4.44
N ILE A 394 22.92 -18.25 3.85
CA ILE A 394 24.23 -18.78 4.25
C ILE A 394 24.56 -18.42 5.71
N ASN A 395 24.14 -17.23 6.16
CA ASN A 395 24.40 -16.75 7.52
C ASN A 395 23.21 -16.96 8.47
N ALA A 396 22.23 -17.79 8.12
CA ALA A 396 21.03 -18.09 8.92
C ALA A 396 20.32 -16.83 9.45
N GLY A 397 20.21 -15.80 8.61
CA GLY A 397 19.55 -14.52 8.93
C GLY A 397 20.39 -13.54 9.76
N ASN A 398 21.63 -13.86 10.06
CA ASN A 398 22.50 -12.96 10.84
C ASN A 398 22.97 -11.77 9.98
N ILE A 399 22.22 -10.67 10.03
CA ILE A 399 22.49 -9.44 9.25
C ILE A 399 23.87 -8.86 9.60
N ALA A 400 24.28 -8.89 10.88
CA ALA A 400 25.58 -8.37 11.27
C ALA A 400 26.74 -9.19 10.67
N ALA A 401 26.57 -10.51 10.52
CA ALA A 401 27.54 -11.35 9.84
C ALA A 401 27.58 -11.06 8.33
N VAL A 402 26.44 -10.83 7.71
CA VAL A 402 26.37 -10.42 6.30
C VAL A 402 27.06 -9.07 6.09
N MET A 403 26.83 -8.08 6.94
CA MET A 403 27.48 -6.76 6.84
C MET A 403 29.00 -6.83 6.96
N LYS A 404 29.52 -7.74 7.79
CA LYS A 404 30.99 -7.97 7.89
C LYS A 404 31.59 -8.52 6.61
N GLN A 405 30.82 -9.19 5.77
CA GLN A 405 31.25 -9.71 4.47
C GLN A 405 31.17 -8.63 3.36
N LEU A 406 30.60 -7.46 3.67
CA LEU A 406 30.38 -6.35 2.77
C LEU A 406 31.10 -5.09 3.31
N PRO A 407 32.46 -5.01 3.22
CA PRO A 407 33.27 -3.99 3.90
C PRO A 407 33.04 -2.57 3.40
N ASP A 408 32.45 -2.40 2.22
CA ASP A 408 32.29 -1.11 1.56
C ASP A 408 30.98 -0.39 1.93
N ILE A 409 30.18 -0.94 2.87
CA ILE A 409 28.96 -0.28 3.34
C ILE A 409 29.33 0.94 4.19
N GLN A 410 28.98 2.13 3.67
CA GLN A 410 29.19 3.39 4.39
C GLN A 410 28.18 3.54 5.54
N GLU A 411 28.52 4.36 6.56
CA GLU A 411 27.65 4.53 7.74
C GLU A 411 26.25 5.05 7.36
N GLU A 412 26.16 5.99 6.43
CA GLU A 412 24.91 6.57 5.94
C GLU A 412 24.02 5.56 5.20
N GLN A 413 24.59 4.45 4.72
CA GLN A 413 23.87 3.38 4.00
C GLN A 413 23.37 2.28 4.94
N ARG A 414 23.89 2.18 6.17
CA ARG A 414 23.66 1.04 7.09
C ARG A 414 22.20 0.84 7.42
N SER A 415 21.50 1.88 7.84
CA SER A 415 20.10 1.75 8.26
C SER A 415 19.19 1.29 7.12
N ARG A 416 19.42 1.78 5.89
CA ARG A 416 18.68 1.34 4.69
C ARG A 416 19.02 -0.10 4.34
N PHE A 417 20.30 -0.49 4.44
CA PHE A 417 20.73 -1.87 4.21
C PHE A 417 20.12 -2.83 5.22
N GLU A 418 20.16 -2.51 6.52
CA GLU A 418 19.59 -3.34 7.58
C GLU A 418 18.08 -3.55 7.40
N ARG A 419 17.35 -2.48 7.06
CA ARG A 419 15.90 -2.56 6.77
C ARG A 419 15.64 -3.49 5.59
N ARG A 420 16.35 -3.30 4.48
CA ARG A 420 16.27 -4.16 3.30
C ARG A 420 16.59 -5.62 3.63
N ALA A 421 17.63 -5.87 4.43
CA ALA A 421 18.00 -7.21 4.85
C ALA A 421 16.96 -7.87 5.76
N LYS A 422 16.31 -7.10 6.65
CA LYS A 422 15.17 -7.60 7.45
C LYS A 422 13.99 -8.00 6.57
N CYS A 423 13.60 -7.16 5.61
CA CYS A 423 12.54 -7.49 4.65
C CYS A 423 12.89 -8.74 3.82
N ALA A 424 14.13 -8.81 3.34
CA ALA A 424 14.61 -9.98 2.58
C ALA A 424 14.57 -11.28 3.43
N TRP A 425 14.98 -11.20 4.69
CA TRP A 425 14.95 -12.34 5.59
C TRP A 425 13.53 -12.80 5.91
N PHE A 426 12.64 -11.85 6.22
CA PHE A 426 11.22 -12.15 6.42
C PHE A 426 10.61 -12.82 5.18
N TRP A 427 10.85 -12.24 3.99
CA TRP A 427 10.37 -12.83 2.74
C TRP A 427 10.89 -14.25 2.53
N ILE A 428 12.17 -14.51 2.80
CA ILE A 428 12.77 -15.86 2.67
C ILE A 428 12.05 -16.83 3.59
N THR A 429 11.84 -16.48 4.86
CA THR A 429 11.32 -17.41 5.87
C THR A 429 9.82 -17.65 5.74
N GLU A 430 9.05 -16.62 5.41
CA GLU A 430 7.59 -16.68 5.47
C GLU A 430 6.91 -16.81 4.09
N CYS A 431 7.53 -16.29 3.02
CA CYS A 431 6.83 -16.11 1.75
C CYS A 431 7.47 -16.83 0.57
N ALA A 432 8.81 -16.91 0.54
CA ALA A 432 9.53 -17.44 -0.62
C ALA A 432 9.16 -18.91 -0.90
N PRO A 433 9.10 -19.34 -2.17
CA PRO A 433 8.89 -20.75 -2.51
C PRO A 433 9.96 -21.67 -1.94
N ASP A 434 9.60 -22.92 -1.62
CA ASP A 434 10.52 -23.89 -1.01
C ASP A 434 11.76 -24.18 -1.86
N GLU A 435 11.64 -24.10 -3.19
CA GLU A 435 12.78 -24.27 -4.09
C GLU A 435 13.79 -23.12 -4.01
N PHE A 436 13.39 -21.94 -3.53
CA PHE A 436 14.29 -20.80 -3.31
C PHE A 436 15.00 -20.88 -1.97
N ARG A 437 14.37 -21.47 -0.96
CA ARG A 437 14.89 -21.56 0.42
C ARG A 437 15.97 -22.63 0.52
N PHE A 438 16.99 -22.37 1.29
CA PHE A 438 17.98 -23.38 1.68
C PHE A 438 18.59 -23.04 3.05
N THR A 439 19.19 -24.06 3.66
CA THR A 439 20.01 -23.92 4.86
C THR A 439 21.28 -24.71 4.65
N LEU A 440 22.44 -24.13 4.99
CA LEU A 440 23.70 -24.88 4.94
C LEU A 440 23.67 -26.02 5.96
N ARG A 441 24.06 -27.18 5.53
CA ARG A 441 24.18 -28.33 6.43
C ARG A 441 25.36 -28.13 7.40
N THR A 442 25.04 -28.07 8.68
CA THR A 442 26.04 -27.95 9.77
C THR A 442 25.95 -29.11 10.73
N ASP A 443 25.10 -30.09 10.41
CA ASP A 443 24.78 -31.25 11.27
C ASP A 443 25.82 -32.38 11.22
N GLY A 444 26.87 -32.26 10.38
CA GLY A 444 27.87 -33.31 10.16
C GLY A 444 27.32 -34.57 9.47
N GLY A 445 26.03 -34.53 9.04
CA GLY A 445 25.40 -35.64 8.33
C GLY A 445 25.99 -35.81 6.94
N LYS A 446 26.34 -37.07 6.57
CA LYS A 446 26.79 -37.39 5.21
C LYS A 446 25.60 -37.51 4.27
N ALA A 447 25.71 -36.88 3.07
CA ALA A 447 24.84 -37.21 1.95
C ALA A 447 25.22 -38.62 1.43
N GLU A 448 24.23 -39.37 0.98
CA GLU A 448 24.48 -40.62 0.25
C GLU A 448 24.96 -40.26 -1.16
N LEU A 449 26.21 -40.63 -1.47
CA LEU A 449 26.87 -40.34 -2.73
C LEU A 449 27.40 -41.62 -3.35
N SER A 450 27.45 -41.69 -4.68
CA SER A 450 28.18 -42.75 -5.39
C SER A 450 29.69 -42.66 -5.15
N ALA A 451 30.44 -43.69 -5.54
CA ALA A 451 31.90 -43.66 -5.46
C ALA A 451 32.50 -42.55 -6.33
N GLU A 452 31.94 -42.33 -7.53
CA GLU A 452 32.37 -41.31 -8.49
C GLU A 452 32.02 -39.89 -7.97
N GLU A 453 30.85 -39.71 -7.38
CA GLU A 453 30.44 -38.45 -6.76
C GLU A 453 31.32 -38.11 -5.55
N THR A 454 31.63 -39.10 -4.70
CA THR A 454 32.55 -38.93 -3.58
C THR A 454 33.96 -38.56 -4.04
N ALA A 455 34.48 -39.22 -5.09
CA ALA A 455 35.78 -38.87 -5.67
C ALA A 455 35.80 -37.44 -6.24
N ALA A 456 34.72 -37.03 -6.85
CA ALA A 456 34.59 -35.65 -7.37
C ALA A 456 34.55 -34.61 -6.25
N ILE A 457 33.82 -34.85 -5.15
CA ILE A 457 33.82 -33.98 -3.96
C ILE A 457 35.22 -33.89 -3.35
N GLN A 458 35.92 -35.02 -3.22
CA GLN A 458 37.32 -35.05 -2.72
C GLN A 458 38.24 -34.22 -3.62
N LYS A 459 38.09 -34.35 -4.93
CA LYS A 459 38.87 -33.58 -5.92
C LYS A 459 38.56 -32.08 -5.85
N ILE A 460 37.31 -31.70 -5.71
CA ILE A 460 36.93 -30.30 -5.45
C ILE A 460 37.68 -29.80 -4.21
N ARG A 461 37.61 -30.53 -3.11
CA ARG A 461 38.25 -30.15 -1.85
C ARG A 461 39.77 -30.03 -1.94
N SER A 462 40.45 -31.03 -2.53
CA SER A 462 41.92 -31.09 -2.54
C SER A 462 42.58 -30.25 -3.64
N GLU A 463 41.93 -30.08 -4.80
CA GLU A 463 42.53 -29.44 -5.95
C GLU A 463 41.90 -28.10 -6.29
N LEU A 464 40.57 -27.98 -6.20
CA LEU A 464 39.83 -26.80 -6.68
C LEU A 464 39.67 -25.73 -5.59
N LEU A 465 39.32 -26.08 -4.36
CA LEU A 465 39.18 -25.11 -3.27
C LEU A 465 40.46 -24.31 -2.98
N PRO A 466 41.68 -24.92 -3.00
CA PRO A 466 42.90 -24.14 -2.80
C PRO A 466 43.09 -22.99 -3.79
N GLN A 467 42.53 -23.11 -5.01
CA GLN A 467 42.67 -22.14 -6.10
C GLN A 467 41.45 -21.21 -6.20
N MET A 468 40.38 -21.41 -5.41
CA MET A 468 39.09 -20.77 -5.57
C MET A 468 39.18 -19.23 -5.56
N ASP A 469 40.02 -18.65 -4.70
CA ASP A 469 40.16 -17.20 -4.56
C ASP A 469 40.91 -16.57 -5.73
N ALA A 470 41.78 -17.34 -6.41
CA ALA A 470 42.52 -16.89 -7.58
C ALA A 470 41.73 -16.97 -8.89
N LEU A 471 40.65 -17.73 -8.92
CA LEU A 471 39.79 -17.91 -10.09
C LEU A 471 38.63 -16.95 -10.04
N ASP A 472 38.28 -16.32 -11.16
CA ASP A 472 36.99 -15.65 -11.29
C ASP A 472 35.83 -16.67 -11.30
N GLU A 473 34.57 -16.21 -11.20
CA GLU A 473 33.41 -17.10 -11.16
C GLU A 473 33.30 -17.97 -12.41
N LYS A 474 33.64 -17.42 -13.57
CA LYS A 474 33.58 -18.14 -14.84
C LYS A 474 34.63 -19.24 -14.91
N ALA A 475 35.88 -18.92 -14.57
CA ALA A 475 36.98 -19.89 -14.52
C ALA A 475 36.71 -20.99 -13.48
N PHE A 476 36.18 -20.60 -12.30
CA PHE A 476 35.79 -21.57 -11.27
C PHE A 476 34.63 -22.48 -11.74
N SER A 477 33.65 -21.91 -12.43
CA SER A 477 32.57 -22.69 -13.06
C SER A 477 33.12 -23.69 -14.07
N THR A 478 34.04 -23.28 -14.96
CA THR A 478 34.70 -24.18 -15.94
C THR A 478 35.43 -25.30 -15.22
N ALA A 479 36.19 -25.01 -14.16
CA ALA A 479 36.90 -26.00 -13.40
C ALA A 479 35.98 -27.02 -12.70
N LEU A 480 34.77 -26.63 -12.30
CA LEU A 480 33.75 -27.58 -11.81
C LEU A 480 33.27 -28.53 -12.92
N TYR A 481 33.05 -28.03 -14.15
CA TYR A 481 32.72 -28.88 -15.29
C TYR A 481 33.85 -29.88 -15.63
N ASP A 482 35.10 -29.39 -15.64
CA ASP A 482 36.29 -30.25 -15.88
C ASP A 482 36.43 -31.31 -14.82
N THR A 483 36.15 -30.98 -13.54
CA THR A 483 36.17 -31.94 -12.43
C THR A 483 35.10 -33.03 -12.61
N ALA A 484 33.89 -32.67 -13.05
CA ALA A 484 32.86 -33.66 -13.34
C ALA A 484 33.34 -34.67 -14.40
N HIS A 485 33.81 -34.18 -15.54
CA HIS A 485 34.29 -35.03 -16.63
C HIS A 485 35.48 -35.88 -16.21
N ALA A 486 36.44 -35.34 -15.46
CA ALA A 486 37.59 -36.07 -14.98
C ALA A 486 37.24 -37.23 -14.02
N CYS A 487 36.07 -37.14 -13.35
CA CYS A 487 35.54 -38.20 -12.48
C CYS A 487 34.49 -39.08 -13.18
N GLY A 488 34.30 -38.95 -14.50
CA GLY A 488 33.32 -39.73 -15.26
C GLY A 488 31.87 -39.38 -15.01
N LEU A 489 31.62 -38.17 -14.47
CA LEU A 489 30.27 -37.67 -14.17
C LEU A 489 29.77 -36.68 -15.22
N GLU A 490 28.48 -36.75 -15.48
CA GLU A 490 27.81 -35.62 -16.12
C GLU A 490 27.79 -34.41 -15.17
N PRO A 491 28.01 -33.18 -15.67
CA PRO A 491 28.05 -31.97 -14.82
C PRO A 491 26.84 -31.81 -13.91
N LYS A 492 25.65 -32.18 -14.39
CA LYS A 492 24.43 -32.15 -13.60
C LYS A 492 24.49 -33.09 -12.38
N ALA A 493 25.08 -34.26 -12.51
CA ALA A 493 25.22 -35.20 -11.40
C ALA A 493 26.17 -34.66 -10.34
N LEU A 494 27.33 -34.11 -10.73
CA LEU A 494 28.22 -33.41 -9.80
C LEU A 494 27.53 -32.27 -9.09
N PHE A 495 26.82 -31.42 -9.79
CA PHE A 495 26.14 -30.27 -9.18
C PHE A 495 25.07 -30.71 -8.17
N THR A 496 24.30 -31.75 -8.49
CA THR A 496 23.34 -32.36 -7.57
C THR A 496 24.04 -32.92 -6.33
N ALA A 497 25.15 -33.63 -6.49
CA ALA A 497 25.93 -34.15 -5.39
C ALA A 497 26.44 -33.01 -4.48
N VAL A 498 26.99 -31.93 -5.05
CA VAL A 498 27.43 -30.76 -4.26
C VAL A 498 26.28 -30.11 -3.52
N TYR A 499 25.11 -29.93 -4.14
CA TYR A 499 23.95 -29.39 -3.44
C TYR A 499 23.45 -30.30 -2.31
N HIS A 500 23.44 -31.62 -2.52
CA HIS A 500 23.11 -32.58 -1.44
C HIS A 500 24.06 -32.45 -0.26
N VAL A 501 25.36 -32.29 -0.52
CA VAL A 501 26.36 -32.08 0.53
C VAL A 501 26.17 -30.75 1.24
N LEU A 502 25.98 -29.66 0.50
CA LEU A 502 25.95 -28.30 1.07
C LEU A 502 24.62 -27.93 1.72
N ILE A 503 23.50 -28.31 1.11
CA ILE A 503 22.17 -27.84 1.50
C ILE A 503 21.09 -28.94 1.58
N GLY A 504 21.43 -30.20 1.31
CA GLY A 504 20.49 -31.32 1.38
C GLY A 504 19.43 -31.33 0.28
N LYS A 505 19.62 -30.58 -0.81
CA LYS A 505 18.69 -30.46 -1.94
C LYS A 505 19.34 -30.89 -3.25
N ALA A 506 18.51 -31.26 -4.25
CA ALA A 506 19.01 -31.65 -5.57
C ALA A 506 19.46 -30.46 -6.43
N GLN A 507 19.05 -29.25 -6.06
CA GLN A 507 19.36 -28.01 -6.80
C GLN A 507 19.39 -26.80 -5.85
N GLY A 508 20.04 -25.71 -6.29
CA GLY A 508 20.20 -24.49 -5.52
C GLY A 508 20.62 -23.30 -6.37
N PRO A 509 21.17 -22.22 -5.77
CA PRO A 509 21.74 -21.09 -6.49
C PRO A 509 22.83 -21.54 -7.48
N ARG A 510 23.19 -20.69 -8.48
CA ARG A 510 24.27 -20.99 -9.42
C ARG A 510 25.52 -21.44 -8.66
N LEU A 511 25.96 -22.69 -8.90
CA LEU A 511 26.89 -23.40 -8.03
C LEU A 511 28.22 -22.66 -7.81
N ALA A 512 28.87 -22.20 -8.88
CA ALA A 512 30.15 -21.52 -8.75
C ALA A 512 30.07 -20.24 -7.90
N GLY A 513 29.11 -19.38 -8.17
CA GLY A 513 28.84 -18.17 -7.38
C GLY A 513 28.43 -18.51 -5.96
N PHE A 514 27.60 -19.53 -5.77
CA PHE A 514 27.16 -19.99 -4.45
C PHE A 514 28.33 -20.47 -3.59
N MET A 515 29.22 -21.31 -4.12
CA MET A 515 30.42 -21.77 -3.41
C MET A 515 31.35 -20.60 -3.07
N LYS A 516 31.54 -19.65 -3.98
CA LYS A 516 32.35 -18.44 -3.70
C LYS A 516 31.77 -17.60 -2.55
N ILE A 517 30.44 -17.48 -2.46
CA ILE A 517 29.77 -16.75 -1.37
C ILE A 517 29.93 -17.48 -0.03
N ILE A 518 29.86 -18.83 -0.02
CA ILE A 518 30.12 -19.64 1.20
C ILE A 518 31.53 -19.41 1.70
N GLY A 519 32.48 -19.27 0.79
CA GLY A 519 33.90 -19.08 1.10
C GLY A 519 34.67 -20.36 1.34
N LYS A 520 35.98 -20.32 1.07
CA LYS A 520 36.87 -21.47 1.09
C LYS A 520 36.86 -22.21 2.45
N ASP A 521 37.08 -21.48 3.54
CA ASP A 521 37.24 -22.09 4.88
C ASP A 521 35.97 -22.84 5.31
N ARG A 522 34.81 -22.29 5.02
CA ARG A 522 33.52 -22.93 5.35
C ARG A 522 33.22 -24.12 4.45
N LEU A 523 33.60 -24.03 3.16
CA LEU A 523 33.48 -25.16 2.24
C LEU A 523 34.41 -26.31 2.65
N GLU A 524 35.65 -26.03 3.09
CA GLU A 524 36.56 -27.06 3.62
C GLU A 524 35.96 -27.81 4.80
N GLN A 525 35.28 -27.08 5.71
CA GLN A 525 34.57 -27.68 6.85
C GLN A 525 33.40 -28.56 6.40
N LEU A 526 32.56 -28.04 5.47
CA LEU A 526 31.38 -28.76 4.97
C LEU A 526 31.74 -30.01 4.17
N LEU A 527 32.85 -29.96 3.43
CA LEU A 527 33.35 -31.10 2.63
C LEU A 527 34.28 -32.04 3.41
N ALA A 528 34.61 -31.73 4.66
CA ALA A 528 35.57 -32.51 5.44
C ALA A 528 35.15 -33.96 5.74
N ALA A 529 33.85 -34.24 5.68
CA ALA A 529 33.28 -35.57 5.92
C ALA A 529 33.38 -36.53 4.73
N TYR A 530 33.86 -36.05 3.56
CA TYR A 530 33.93 -36.79 2.30
C TYR A 530 35.36 -37.06 1.81
#